data_657b5b5cd90aeb554cce627346dcc8a6
#
_entry.id   657b5b5cd90aeb554cce627346dcc8a6
#
_cell.length_a   1.000
_cell.length_b   1.000
_cell.length_c   1.000
_cell.angle_alpha   90.00
_cell.angle_beta   90.00
_cell.angle_gamma   90.00
#
_symmetry.space_group_name_H-M   'P 1'
#
loop_
_entity.id
_entity.type
_entity.pdbx_description
1 polymer ?
#
loop_
_entity_poly.entity_id
_entity_poly.type
_entity_poly.pdbx_seq_one_letter_code
_entity_poly.pdbx_strand_id
1 'polypeptide(L)'
;VDFNDMTREMANSVLDKKLAVVHSRLRAKNVVIRISKQAHSYLLDKGYSERYGAREMDRAIRNYLNTLLMKEILFGRLKNGGKAVVDIENNCLVIK
;
A
#
# COMPACT_ATOMS: atom_id res chain seq x y z
N VAL A 1 -2.63 28.19 -14.10
CA VAL A 1 -2.98 27.09 -13.49
C VAL A 1 -1.96 26.13 -13.21
N ASP A 2 -1.94 25.73 -12.11
CA ASP A 2 -1.04 24.83 -11.75
C ASP A 2 -1.58 23.53 -11.61
N PHE A 3 -1.64 22.87 -12.66
CA PHE A 3 -2.01 21.55 -12.71
C PHE A 3 -1.08 20.68 -12.05
N ASN A 4 -0.05 21.16 -11.59
CA ASN A 4 0.87 20.32 -10.91
C ASN A 4 0.61 20.25 -9.45
N ASP A 5 -0.34 20.98 -8.98
CA ASP A 5 -0.60 20.97 -7.59
C ASP A 5 -1.45 19.82 -7.21
N MET A 6 -0.87 18.67 -7.20
CA MET A 6 -1.55 17.53 -6.64
C MET A 6 -1.62 17.72 -5.14
N THR A 7 -2.83 17.80 -4.62
CA THR A 7 -3.02 17.93 -3.20
C THR A 7 -2.87 16.57 -2.53
N ARG A 8 -2.71 16.58 -1.22
CA ARG A 8 -2.65 15.33 -0.46
C ARG A 8 -3.93 14.51 -0.63
N GLU A 9 -5.06 15.18 -0.78
CA GLU A 9 -6.33 14.49 -1.03
C GLU A 9 -6.34 13.77 -2.37
N MET A 10 -5.80 14.39 -3.39
CA MET A 10 -5.70 13.76 -4.70
C MET A 10 -4.75 12.57 -4.65
N ALA A 11 -3.64 12.71 -3.96
CA ALA A 11 -2.71 11.62 -3.78
C ALA A 11 -3.34 10.47 -3.01
N ASN A 12 -4.16 10.78 -2.02
CA ASN A 12 -4.89 9.78 -1.26
C ASN A 12 -5.83 8.97 -2.16
N SER A 13 -6.53 9.65 -3.07
CA SER A 13 -7.40 8.98 -4.02
C SER A 13 -6.62 8.06 -4.97
N VAL A 14 -5.47 8.51 -5.41
CA VAL A 14 -4.59 7.70 -6.26
C VAL A 14 -4.14 6.45 -5.51
N LEU A 15 -3.75 6.64 -4.25
CA LEU A 15 -3.32 5.52 -3.42
C LEU A 15 -4.46 4.50 -3.25
N ASP A 16 -5.67 4.97 -2.98
CA ASP A 16 -6.82 4.08 -2.84
C ASP A 16 -7.06 3.26 -4.10
N LYS A 17 -6.96 3.86 -5.26
CA LYS A 17 -7.13 3.16 -6.52
C LYS A 17 -6.06 2.07 -6.70
N LYS A 18 -4.82 2.39 -6.37
CA LYS A 18 -3.74 1.43 -6.50
C LYS A 18 -3.86 0.31 -5.48
N LEU A 19 -4.31 0.61 -4.28
CA LEU A 19 -4.56 -0.41 -3.28
C LEU A 19 -5.70 -1.32 -3.69
N ALA A 20 -6.72 -0.78 -4.36
CA ALA A 20 -7.82 -1.60 -4.86
C ALA A 20 -7.31 -2.64 -5.87
N VAL A 21 -6.35 -2.27 -6.72
CA VAL A 21 -5.76 -3.21 -7.65
C VAL A 21 -5.01 -4.32 -6.89
N VAL A 22 -4.27 -3.94 -5.85
CA VAL A 22 -3.56 -4.92 -5.02
C VAL A 22 -4.55 -5.86 -4.34
N HIS A 23 -5.63 -5.32 -3.77
CA HIS A 23 -6.66 -6.14 -3.14
C HIS A 23 -7.27 -7.13 -4.14
N SER A 24 -7.53 -6.68 -5.36
CA SER A 24 -8.10 -7.53 -6.39
C SER A 24 -7.16 -8.69 -6.74
N ARG A 25 -5.88 -8.41 -6.85
CA ARG A 25 -4.89 -9.45 -7.14
C ARG A 25 -4.80 -10.47 -6.00
N LEU A 26 -4.86 -9.99 -4.77
CA LEU A 26 -4.76 -10.87 -3.63
C LEU A 26 -6.01 -11.73 -3.46
N ARG A 27 -7.17 -11.21 -3.80
CA ARG A 27 -8.40 -11.99 -3.74
C ARG A 27 -8.36 -13.20 -4.67
N ALA A 28 -7.67 -13.06 -5.79
CA ALA A 28 -7.49 -14.19 -6.70
C ALA A 28 -6.69 -15.32 -6.05
N LYS A 29 -5.94 -15.01 -4.99
CA LYS A 29 -5.18 -16.01 -4.23
C LYS A 29 -5.84 -16.33 -2.90
N ASN A 30 -7.08 -15.92 -2.72
CA ASN A 30 -7.84 -16.10 -1.48
C ASN A 30 -7.21 -15.35 -0.31
N VAL A 31 -6.55 -14.26 -0.58
CA VAL A 31 -5.93 -13.43 0.45
C VAL A 31 -6.71 -12.14 0.56
N VAL A 32 -7.09 -11.78 1.80
CA VAL A 32 -7.76 -10.52 2.08
C VAL A 32 -6.88 -9.74 3.05
N ILE A 33 -6.55 -8.52 2.68
CA ILE A 33 -5.77 -7.68 3.56
C ILE A 33 -6.56 -6.43 3.92
N ARG A 34 -6.22 -5.87 5.06
CA ARG A 34 -6.75 -4.60 5.50
C ARG A 34 -5.58 -3.67 5.71
N ILE A 35 -5.74 -2.44 5.29
CA ILE A 35 -4.70 -1.43 5.49
C ILE A 35 -5.17 -0.50 6.60
N SER A 36 -4.42 -0.43 7.70
CA SER A 36 -4.77 0.47 8.78
C SER A 36 -4.58 1.92 8.34
N LYS A 37 -5.18 2.85 9.08
CA LYS A 37 -5.02 4.27 8.78
C LYS A 37 -3.56 4.68 8.84
N GLN A 38 -2.83 4.15 9.79
CA GLN A 38 -1.42 4.44 9.94
C GLN A 38 -0.61 3.93 8.76
N ALA A 39 -0.90 2.70 8.33
CA ALA A 39 -0.23 2.12 7.16
C ALA A 39 -0.57 2.90 5.89
N HIS A 40 -1.82 3.31 5.76
CA HIS A 40 -2.26 4.10 4.61
C HIS A 40 -1.51 5.43 4.57
N SER A 41 -1.40 6.11 5.70
CA SER A 41 -0.65 7.35 5.80
C SER A 41 0.82 7.15 5.49
N TYR A 42 1.39 6.07 5.96
CA TYR A 42 2.79 5.74 5.70
C TYR A 42 3.03 5.60 4.21
N LEU A 43 2.18 4.84 3.53
CA LEU A 43 2.30 4.66 2.09
C LEU A 43 2.10 5.97 1.34
N LEU A 44 1.16 6.78 1.81
CA LEU A 44 0.91 8.07 1.20
C LEU A 44 2.13 8.98 1.33
N ASP A 45 2.74 9.02 2.51
CA ASP A 45 3.93 9.83 2.74
C ASP A 45 5.10 9.37 1.89
N LYS A 46 5.24 8.07 1.70
CA LYS A 46 6.33 7.53 0.89
C LYS A 46 6.09 7.69 -0.60
N GLY A 47 4.83 7.70 -1.02
CA GLY A 47 4.48 7.79 -2.42
C GLY A 47 4.17 9.20 -2.90
N TYR A 48 3.88 10.11 -1.98
CA TYR A 48 3.56 11.48 -2.31
C TYR A 48 4.77 12.39 -2.09
N SER A 49 5.02 13.26 -3.05
CA SER A 49 6.11 14.20 -2.92
C SER A 49 5.65 15.53 -3.49
N GLU A 50 5.98 16.63 -2.84
CA GLU A 50 5.66 17.95 -3.35
C GLU A 50 6.29 18.19 -4.71
N ARG A 51 7.42 17.53 -4.95
CA ARG A 51 8.18 17.69 -6.17
C ARG A 51 7.64 16.86 -7.33
N TYR A 52 7.24 15.64 -7.05
CA TYR A 52 6.83 14.70 -8.09
C TYR A 52 5.37 14.29 -8.01
N GLY A 53 4.61 14.83 -7.04
CA GLY A 53 3.23 14.46 -6.85
C GLY A 53 3.11 13.00 -6.45
N ALA A 54 2.25 12.26 -7.11
CA ALA A 54 2.03 10.85 -6.79
C ALA A 54 2.80 9.90 -7.70
N ARG A 55 3.81 10.38 -8.39
CA ARG A 55 4.61 9.55 -9.28
C ARG A 55 5.24 8.36 -8.61
N GLU A 56 5.67 8.56 -7.36
CA GLU A 56 6.35 7.51 -6.61
C GLU A 56 5.39 6.54 -5.93
N MET A 57 4.07 6.73 -6.12
CA MET A 57 3.08 5.91 -5.44
C MET A 57 3.20 4.43 -5.80
N ASP A 58 3.35 4.12 -7.09
CA ASP A 58 3.53 2.74 -7.53
C ASP A 58 4.79 2.12 -6.93
N ARG A 59 5.86 2.90 -6.93
CA ARG A 59 7.13 2.44 -6.39
C ARG A 59 7.03 2.18 -4.90
N ALA A 60 6.35 3.07 -4.17
CA ALA A 60 6.17 2.90 -2.74
C ALA A 60 5.38 1.63 -2.44
N ILE A 61 4.28 1.41 -3.14
CA ILE A 61 3.48 0.20 -2.96
C ILE A 61 4.32 -1.03 -3.29
N ARG A 62 5.04 -1.00 -4.39
CA ARG A 62 5.85 -2.13 -4.81
C ARG A 62 6.96 -2.44 -3.82
N ASN A 63 7.67 -1.41 -3.37
CA ASN A 63 8.83 -1.62 -2.50
C ASN A 63 8.47 -1.92 -1.06
N TYR A 64 7.39 -1.31 -0.56
CA TYR A 64 7.04 -1.45 0.85
C TYR A 64 5.94 -2.48 1.08
N LEU A 65 4.90 -2.44 0.27
CA LEU A 65 3.75 -3.31 0.48
C LEU A 65 3.90 -4.67 -0.20
N ASN A 66 4.20 -4.68 -1.49
CA ASN A 66 4.30 -5.93 -2.23
C ASN A 66 5.40 -6.85 -1.69
N THR A 67 6.54 -6.28 -1.33
CA THR A 67 7.64 -7.06 -0.78
C THR A 67 7.21 -7.76 0.51
N LEU A 68 6.52 -7.03 1.37
CA LEU A 68 6.04 -7.56 2.63
C LEU A 68 5.00 -8.66 2.41
N LEU A 69 4.05 -8.41 1.51
CA LEU A 69 3.00 -9.37 1.19
C LEU A 69 3.57 -10.63 0.55
N MET A 70 4.55 -10.49 -0.32
CA MET A 70 5.17 -11.65 -0.95
C MET A 70 5.84 -12.56 0.06
N LYS A 71 6.50 -12.00 1.06
CA LYS A 71 7.09 -12.79 2.12
C LYS A 71 6.03 -13.60 2.87
N GLU A 72 4.92 -12.97 3.17
CA GLU A 72 3.84 -13.64 3.88
C GLU A 72 3.17 -14.71 3.02
N ILE A 73 3.05 -14.47 1.74
CA ILE A 73 2.45 -15.43 0.81
C ILE A 73 3.38 -16.63 0.58
N LEU A 74 4.67 -16.37 0.44
CA LEU A 74 5.61 -17.44 0.14
C LEU A 74 6.04 -18.24 1.36
N PHE A 75 6.23 -17.56 2.48
CA PHE A 75 6.83 -18.19 3.66
C PHE A 75 6.02 -18.05 4.94
N GLY A 76 4.95 -17.31 4.92
CA GLY A 76 4.24 -16.95 6.13
C GLY A 76 2.81 -17.43 6.16
N ARG A 77 1.99 -16.67 6.91
CA ARG A 77 0.62 -17.06 7.18
C ARG A 77 -0.33 -16.99 5.99
N LEU A 78 0.04 -16.30 4.93
CA LEU A 78 -0.83 -16.15 3.76
C LEU A 78 -0.53 -17.16 2.67
N LYS A 79 0.31 -18.13 2.96
CA LYS A 79 0.69 -19.14 1.99
C LYS A 79 -0.51 -19.88 1.39
N ASN A 80 -1.50 -20.16 2.20
CA ASN A 80 -2.71 -20.84 1.75
C ASN A 80 -3.92 -19.91 1.72
N GLY A 81 -3.66 -18.61 1.63
CA GLY A 81 -4.70 -17.62 1.71
C GLY A 81 -4.94 -17.20 3.15
N GLY A 82 -5.92 -16.36 3.36
CA GLY A 82 -6.30 -15.90 4.69
C GLY A 82 -6.47 -14.40 4.78
N LYS A 83 -6.57 -13.92 6.00
CA LYS A 83 -6.77 -12.50 6.26
C LYS A 83 -5.58 -11.94 7.03
N ALA A 84 -5.22 -10.72 6.73
CA ALA A 84 -4.15 -10.06 7.45
C ALA A 84 -4.42 -8.56 7.51
N VAL A 85 -3.80 -7.89 8.46
CA VAL A 85 -3.90 -6.44 8.59
C VAL A 85 -2.50 -5.86 8.41
N VAL A 86 -2.39 -4.89 7.52
CA VAL A 86 -1.14 -4.16 7.33
C VAL A 86 -1.17 -2.96 8.27
N ASP A 87 -0.19 -2.85 9.10
CA ASP A 87 -0.11 -1.81 10.11
C ASP A 87 1.32 -1.25 10.16
N ILE A 88 1.56 -0.33 11.06
CA ILE A 88 2.87 0.29 11.23
C ILE A 88 3.41 -0.08 12.60
N GLU A 89 4.68 -0.45 12.63
CA GLU A 89 5.36 -0.71 13.87
C GLU A 89 6.80 -0.27 13.69
N ASN A 90 7.30 0.58 14.59
CA ASN A 90 8.66 1.13 14.51
C ASN A 90 8.93 1.83 13.18
N ASN A 91 7.93 2.57 12.69
CA ASN A 91 8.01 3.29 11.42
C ASN A 91 8.20 2.39 10.20
N CYS A 92 7.78 1.14 10.32
CA CYS A 92 7.84 0.19 9.21
C CYS A 92 6.52 -0.52 9.05
N LEU A 93 6.21 -0.92 7.84
CA LEU A 93 5.01 -1.71 7.59
C LEU A 93 5.19 -3.11 8.15
N VAL A 94 4.16 -3.60 8.81
CA VAL A 94 4.14 -4.96 9.34
C VAL A 94 2.80 -5.59 9.04
N ILE A 95 2.75 -6.91 9.07
CA ILE A 95 1.52 -7.66 8.88
C ILE A 95 1.15 -8.32 10.20
N LYS A 96 -0.07 -8.07 10.61
CA LYS A 96 -0.58 -8.63 11.89
C LYS A 96 -1.66 -9.66 11.69
#